data_320e64f22b3673fe54989a140f4947dd
#
_entry.id   320e64f22b3673fe54989a140f4947dd
#
_cell.length_a   1.000
_cell.length_b   1.000
_cell.length_c   1.000
_cell.angle_alpha   90.00
_cell.angle_beta   90.00
_cell.angle_gamma   90.00
#
_symmetry.space_group_name_H-M   'P 1'
#
loop_
_entity.id
_entity.type
_entity.pdbx_description
1 polymer ?
#
loop_
_entity_poly.entity_id
_entity_poly.type
_entity_poly.pdbx_seq_one_letter_code
_entity_poly.pdbx_strand_id
1 'polypeptide(L)'
;AVCDVYKKLYPALSCELVYAGIILHDVAKVPELTVGGLGLATGYSTPGQLLGHINMGVAIVERAAAELMIDNSTKELVQHILLSHHSVPEYGSPKPPMFPEAEIVSQIDVLDSRMFEMFDALAAVSDGEFTERQWALDNRQLYKHGHK
;
A
#
# COMPACT_ATOMS: atom_id res chain seq x y z
N ALA A 1 -2.45 -7.52 -14.11
CA ALA A 1 -3.91 -7.73 -14.04
C ALA A 1 -4.67 -6.39 -14.03
N VAL A 2 -4.56 -5.53 -12.97
CA VAL A 2 -5.34 -4.27 -12.90
C VAL A 2 -5.02 -3.36 -14.09
N CYS A 3 -3.75 -3.10 -14.37
CA CYS A 3 -3.35 -2.30 -15.54
C CYS A 3 -3.86 -2.87 -16.87
N ASP A 4 -3.89 -4.19 -17.04
CA ASP A 4 -4.36 -4.82 -18.28
C ASP A 4 -5.84 -4.56 -18.55
N VAL A 5 -6.64 -4.43 -17.50
CA VAL A 5 -8.07 -4.11 -17.58
C VAL A 5 -8.28 -2.61 -17.69
N TYR A 6 -7.71 -1.84 -16.76
CA TYR A 6 -7.96 -0.40 -16.68
C TYR A 6 -7.37 0.38 -17.85
N LYS A 7 -6.22 -0.03 -18.42
CA LYS A 7 -5.66 0.57 -19.62
C LYS A 7 -6.58 0.45 -20.85
N LYS A 8 -7.36 -0.62 -20.95
CA LYS A 8 -8.36 -0.79 -22.01
C LYS A 8 -9.55 0.15 -21.85
N LEU A 9 -9.95 0.41 -20.59
CA LEU A 9 -11.06 1.31 -20.27
C LEU A 9 -10.62 2.78 -20.30
N TYR A 10 -9.40 3.05 -19.88
CA TYR A 10 -8.81 4.38 -19.74
C TYR A 10 -7.44 4.44 -20.45
N PRO A 11 -7.41 4.64 -21.77
CA PRO A 11 -6.17 4.59 -22.56
C PRO A 11 -5.09 5.60 -22.14
N ALA A 12 -5.45 6.68 -21.45
CA ALA A 12 -4.51 7.67 -20.93
C ALA A 12 -3.75 7.22 -19.68
N LEU A 13 -4.17 6.13 -19.00
CA LEU A 13 -3.53 5.63 -17.79
C LEU A 13 -2.06 5.24 -18.05
N SER A 14 -1.14 5.69 -17.20
CA SER A 14 0.26 5.25 -17.20
C SER A 14 0.44 4.01 -16.33
N CYS A 15 0.59 2.84 -16.95
CA CYS A 15 0.88 1.61 -16.21
C CYS A 15 2.25 1.64 -15.55
N GLU A 16 3.21 2.33 -16.12
CA GLU A 16 4.56 2.51 -15.58
C GLU A 16 4.53 3.20 -14.22
N LEU A 17 3.73 4.27 -14.10
CA LEU A 17 3.54 4.97 -12.82
C LEU A 17 2.82 4.09 -11.79
N VAL A 18 1.81 3.31 -12.20
CA VAL A 18 1.15 2.35 -11.30
C VAL A 18 2.13 1.31 -10.81
N TYR A 19 2.96 0.74 -11.69
CA TYR A 19 3.96 -0.26 -11.30
C TYR A 19 5.02 0.34 -10.38
N ALA A 20 5.53 1.53 -10.70
CA ALA A 20 6.47 2.23 -9.83
C ALA A 20 5.86 2.49 -8.44
N GLY A 21 4.61 2.94 -8.39
CA GLY A 21 3.88 3.17 -7.15
C GLY A 21 3.75 1.89 -6.32
N ILE A 22 3.25 0.79 -6.92
CA ILE A 22 3.08 -0.49 -6.21
C ILE A 22 4.41 -1.02 -5.67
N ILE A 23 5.52 -0.85 -6.39
CA ILE A 23 6.84 -1.33 -5.93
C ILE A 23 7.40 -0.44 -4.82
N LEU A 24 7.17 0.87 -4.89
CA LEU A 24 7.88 1.85 -4.07
C LEU A 24 7.08 2.41 -2.90
N HIS A 25 5.72 2.31 -2.86
CA HIS A 25 4.92 2.97 -1.82
C HIS A 25 5.39 2.62 -0.40
N ASP A 26 5.79 1.38 -0.20
CA ASP A 26 6.21 0.82 1.08
C ASP A 26 7.73 0.54 1.18
N VAL A 27 8.53 1.01 0.23
CA VAL A 27 9.98 0.71 0.17
C VAL A 27 10.72 1.06 1.46
N ALA A 28 10.27 2.07 2.17
CA ALA A 28 10.89 2.50 3.42
C ALA A 28 10.43 1.71 4.66
N LYS A 29 9.49 0.78 4.57
CA LYS A 29 9.18 -0.15 5.67
C LYS A 29 10.40 -1.01 6.05
N VAL A 30 11.29 -1.26 5.11
CA VAL A 30 12.54 -2.00 5.36
C VAL A 30 13.42 -1.29 6.39
N PRO A 31 13.81 -0.01 6.22
CA PRO A 31 14.54 0.74 7.25
C PRO A 31 13.67 1.27 8.39
N GLU A 32 12.35 1.32 8.25
CA GLU A 32 11.42 1.75 9.29
C GLU A 32 11.33 0.74 10.43
N LEU A 33 11.29 -0.55 10.09
CA LEU A 33 11.05 -1.64 11.04
C LEU A 33 12.36 -2.29 11.48
N THR A 34 12.42 -2.68 12.75
CA THR A 34 13.44 -3.60 13.26
C THR A 34 12.92 -5.04 13.11
N VAL A 35 13.79 -5.94 12.66
CA VAL A 35 13.43 -7.32 12.35
C VAL A 35 14.22 -8.26 13.26
N GLY A 36 13.53 -9.18 13.91
CA GLY A 36 14.16 -10.22 14.74
C GLY A 36 14.76 -11.36 13.91
N GLY A 37 15.43 -12.30 14.59
CA GLY A 37 16.11 -13.43 13.95
C GLY A 37 15.21 -14.37 13.14
N LEU A 38 13.90 -14.31 13.32
CA LEU A 38 12.90 -15.09 12.56
C LEU A 38 12.28 -14.31 11.38
N GLY A 39 12.78 -13.11 11.07
CA GLY A 39 12.24 -12.28 9.99
C GLY A 39 10.94 -11.52 10.33
N LEU A 40 10.49 -11.59 11.57
CA LEU A 40 9.30 -10.88 12.04
C LEU A 40 9.67 -9.47 12.55
N ALA A 41 8.83 -8.50 12.26
CA ALA A 41 8.97 -7.16 12.80
C ALA A 41 8.84 -7.18 14.33
N THR A 42 9.82 -6.60 15.03
CA THR A 42 9.87 -6.55 16.50
C THR A 42 9.67 -5.15 17.06
N GLY A 43 9.63 -4.14 16.20
CA GLY A 43 9.46 -2.74 16.58
C GLY A 43 9.84 -1.80 15.46
N TYR A 44 10.02 -0.54 15.81
CA TYR A 44 10.46 0.52 14.89
C TYR A 44 11.91 0.90 15.15
N SER A 45 12.63 1.25 14.09
CA SER A 45 13.91 1.95 14.20
C SER A 45 13.69 3.39 14.70
N THR A 46 14.74 4.05 15.20
CA THR A 46 14.62 5.47 15.60
C THR A 46 14.13 6.37 14.46
N PRO A 47 14.67 6.32 13.23
CA PRO A 47 14.10 7.05 12.11
C PRO A 47 12.66 6.65 11.79
N GLY A 48 12.35 5.34 11.87
CA GLY A 48 10.99 4.83 11.64
C GLY A 48 9.98 5.45 12.59
N GLN A 49 10.30 5.47 13.89
CA GLN A 49 9.42 6.06 14.91
C GLN A 49 9.26 7.58 14.76
N LEU A 50 10.31 8.30 14.31
CA LEU A 50 10.28 9.76 14.20
C LEU A 50 9.72 10.27 12.89
N LEU A 51 9.94 9.58 11.79
CA LEU A 51 9.64 10.06 10.43
C LEU A 51 8.55 9.26 9.73
N GLY A 52 8.44 7.97 10.01
CA GLY A 52 7.54 7.04 9.33
C GLY A 52 7.98 6.70 7.89
N HIS A 53 7.51 5.56 7.37
CA HIS A 53 7.92 5.05 6.05
C HIS A 53 7.57 6.00 4.89
N ILE A 54 6.47 6.74 4.97
CA ILE A 54 6.05 7.67 3.90
C ILE A 54 7.14 8.73 3.68
N ASN A 55 7.54 9.46 4.72
CA ASN A 55 8.56 10.51 4.59
C ASN A 55 9.94 9.93 4.25
N MET A 56 10.30 8.80 4.85
CA MET A 56 11.54 8.10 4.53
C MET A 56 11.55 7.62 3.07
N GLY A 57 10.42 7.13 2.55
CA GLY A 57 10.25 6.72 1.16
C GLY A 57 10.43 7.87 0.18
N VAL A 58 9.82 9.03 0.46
CA VAL A 58 10.01 10.24 -0.34
C VAL A 58 11.49 10.63 -0.41
N ALA A 59 12.22 10.56 0.71
CA ALA A 59 13.66 10.85 0.73
C ALA A 59 14.50 9.81 -0.04
N ILE A 60 14.08 8.54 -0.05
CA ILE A 60 14.71 7.49 -0.86
C ILE A 60 14.51 7.79 -2.35
N VAL A 61 13.28 8.11 -2.77
CA VAL A 61 12.96 8.45 -4.17
C VAL A 61 13.73 9.70 -4.61
N GLU A 62 13.84 10.72 -3.76
CA GLU A 62 14.60 11.95 -4.07
C GLU A 62 16.07 11.63 -4.40
N ARG A 63 16.73 10.82 -3.56
CA ARG A 63 18.13 10.44 -3.79
C ARG A 63 18.31 9.57 -5.03
N ALA A 64 17.47 8.55 -5.18
CA ALA A 64 17.52 7.65 -6.33
C ALA A 64 17.29 8.39 -7.66
N ALA A 65 16.33 9.31 -7.69
CA ALA A 65 16.05 10.13 -8.87
C ALA A 65 17.23 11.02 -9.25
N ALA A 66 17.91 11.61 -8.26
CA ALA A 66 19.11 12.40 -8.49
C ALA A 66 20.27 11.55 -9.05
N GLU A 67 20.51 10.37 -8.47
CA GLU A 67 21.56 9.44 -8.93
C GLU A 67 21.31 8.91 -10.34
N LEU A 68 20.04 8.62 -10.66
CA LEU A 68 19.60 8.07 -11.94
C LEU A 68 19.27 9.15 -12.98
N MET A 69 19.40 10.42 -12.64
CA MET A 69 19.08 11.57 -13.52
C MET A 69 17.62 11.53 -14.03
N ILE A 70 16.69 11.08 -13.19
CA ILE A 70 15.26 11.10 -13.49
C ILE A 70 14.78 12.55 -13.46
N ASP A 71 13.96 12.93 -14.43
CA ASP A 71 13.41 14.29 -14.49
C ASP A 71 12.50 14.60 -13.28
N ASN A 72 12.43 15.87 -12.92
CA ASN A 72 11.68 16.32 -11.74
C ASN A 72 10.18 15.99 -11.83
N SER A 73 9.58 16.06 -13.01
CA SER A 73 8.16 15.78 -13.19
C SER A 73 7.85 14.32 -12.84
N THR A 74 8.61 13.39 -13.37
CA THR A 74 8.47 11.95 -13.06
C THR A 74 8.71 11.68 -11.58
N LYS A 75 9.77 12.25 -11.00
CA LYS A 75 10.08 12.12 -9.58
C LYS A 75 8.91 12.61 -8.69
N GLU A 76 8.37 13.79 -8.97
CA GLU A 76 7.26 14.39 -8.21
C GLU A 76 6.00 13.53 -8.26
N LEU A 77 5.69 12.92 -9.43
CA LEU A 77 4.56 12.00 -9.55
C LEU A 77 4.74 10.75 -8.67
N VAL A 78 5.92 10.14 -8.69
CA VAL A 78 6.22 8.98 -7.83
C VAL A 78 6.16 9.37 -6.35
N GLN A 79 6.76 10.51 -5.97
CA GLN A 79 6.69 11.01 -4.59
C GLN A 79 5.26 11.27 -4.15
N HIS A 80 4.40 11.82 -5.04
CA HIS A 80 3.00 12.02 -4.72
C HIS A 80 2.26 10.70 -4.47
N ILE A 81 2.53 9.64 -5.24
CA ILE A 81 1.97 8.31 -4.98
C ILE A 81 2.34 7.85 -3.56
N LEU A 82 3.61 7.97 -3.16
CA LEU A 82 4.05 7.60 -1.81
C LEU A 82 3.36 8.45 -0.72
N LEU A 83 3.21 9.77 -0.95
CA LEU A 83 2.56 10.67 0.00
C LEU A 83 1.07 10.43 0.17
N SER A 84 0.40 9.81 -0.81
CA SER A 84 -1.06 9.72 -0.88
C SER A 84 -1.61 8.29 -0.79
N HIS A 85 -0.75 7.25 -0.74
CA HIS A 85 -1.23 5.87 -0.86
C HIS A 85 -2.16 5.42 0.27
N HIS A 86 -2.08 6.00 1.48
CA HIS A 86 -3.05 5.74 2.55
C HIS A 86 -4.35 6.57 2.43
N SER A 87 -4.53 7.36 1.37
CA SER A 87 -5.70 8.18 1.03
C SER A 87 -5.95 9.38 1.93
N VAL A 88 -6.00 9.20 3.25
CA VAL A 88 -6.48 10.21 4.21
C VAL A 88 -5.47 10.44 5.34
N PRO A 89 -5.47 11.65 5.95
CA PRO A 89 -4.54 11.99 7.03
C PRO A 89 -4.61 11.07 8.23
N GLU A 90 -5.79 10.53 8.54
CA GLU A 90 -6.02 9.60 9.66
C GLU A 90 -5.19 8.31 9.54
N TYR A 91 -4.84 7.93 8.32
CA TYR A 91 -3.95 6.79 8.03
C TYR A 91 -2.51 7.20 7.71
N GLY A 92 -2.17 8.49 7.85
CA GLY A 92 -0.81 9.00 7.73
C GLY A 92 -0.47 9.67 6.40
N SER A 93 -1.33 9.67 5.41
CA SER A 93 -1.08 10.38 4.15
C SER A 93 -1.33 11.89 4.29
N PRO A 94 -0.34 12.76 4.03
CA PRO A 94 -0.53 14.20 4.14
C PRO A 94 -1.37 14.81 3.02
N LYS A 95 -1.63 14.05 1.93
CA LYS A 95 -2.42 14.43 0.75
C LYS A 95 -3.27 13.26 0.27
N PRO A 96 -4.48 13.50 -0.23
CA PRO A 96 -5.23 12.49 -0.97
C PRO A 96 -4.59 12.27 -2.35
N PRO A 97 -4.86 11.13 -3.02
CA PRO A 97 -4.49 10.92 -4.42
C PRO A 97 -5.08 12.01 -5.32
N MET A 98 -4.24 12.61 -6.20
CA MET A 98 -4.64 13.72 -7.06
C MET A 98 -4.62 13.40 -8.56
N PHE A 99 -4.32 12.15 -8.94
CA PHE A 99 -4.38 11.64 -10.31
C PHE A 99 -4.67 10.14 -10.32
N PRO A 100 -5.15 9.58 -11.47
CA PRO A 100 -5.68 8.22 -11.53
C PRO A 100 -4.72 7.12 -11.07
N GLU A 101 -3.43 7.22 -11.39
CA GLU A 101 -2.43 6.23 -11.02
C GLU A 101 -2.22 6.18 -9.50
N ALA A 102 -2.20 7.34 -8.84
CA ALA A 102 -2.10 7.43 -7.38
C ALA A 102 -3.34 6.83 -6.71
N GLU A 103 -4.54 7.11 -7.25
CA GLU A 103 -5.81 6.52 -6.77
C GLU A 103 -5.79 4.99 -6.90
N ILE A 104 -5.35 4.45 -8.05
CA ILE A 104 -5.26 3.00 -8.26
C ILE A 104 -4.33 2.36 -7.23
N VAL A 105 -3.14 2.94 -7.00
CA VAL A 105 -2.18 2.40 -6.02
C VAL A 105 -2.80 2.38 -4.63
N SER A 106 -3.40 3.47 -4.20
CA SER A 106 -4.06 3.59 -2.90
C SER A 106 -5.19 2.57 -2.72
N GLN A 107 -6.06 2.40 -3.72
CA GLN A 107 -7.17 1.45 -3.63
C GLN A 107 -6.70 -0.01 -3.67
N ILE A 108 -5.64 -0.32 -4.41
CA ILE A 108 -5.08 -1.67 -4.45
C ILE A 108 -4.43 -2.01 -3.11
N ASP A 109 -3.69 -1.11 -2.49
CA ASP A 109 -3.07 -1.31 -1.18
C ASP A 109 -4.13 -1.61 -0.11
N VAL A 110 -5.18 -0.79 -0.03
CA VAL A 110 -6.32 -1.03 0.87
C VAL A 110 -7.01 -2.37 0.56
N LEU A 111 -7.22 -2.69 -0.72
CA LEU A 111 -7.88 -3.93 -1.12
C LEU A 111 -7.04 -5.14 -0.72
N ASP A 112 -5.73 -5.14 -0.98
CA ASP A 112 -4.82 -6.25 -0.67
C ASP A 112 -4.78 -6.51 0.84
N SER A 113 -4.62 -5.46 1.64
CA SER A 113 -4.67 -5.53 3.11
C SER A 113 -5.99 -6.14 3.60
N ARG A 114 -7.13 -5.66 3.08
CA ARG A 114 -8.46 -6.20 3.46
C ARG A 114 -8.65 -7.65 3.03
N MET A 115 -8.17 -8.03 1.85
CA MET A 115 -8.24 -9.41 1.37
C MET A 115 -7.42 -10.33 2.27
N PHE A 116 -6.21 -9.92 2.66
CA PHE A 116 -5.39 -10.68 3.60
C PHE A 116 -6.13 -10.92 4.93
N GLU A 117 -6.63 -9.86 5.56
CA GLU A 117 -7.38 -9.93 6.82
C GLU A 117 -8.64 -10.83 6.70
N MET A 118 -9.36 -10.73 5.58
CA MET A 118 -10.56 -11.55 5.35
C MET A 118 -10.20 -13.03 5.21
N PHE A 119 -9.17 -13.38 4.45
CA PHE A 119 -8.77 -14.76 4.27
C PHE A 119 -8.19 -15.36 5.55
N ASP A 120 -7.42 -14.60 6.32
CA ASP A 120 -6.90 -15.03 7.61
C ASP A 120 -8.04 -15.33 8.60
N ALA A 121 -9.00 -14.41 8.75
CA ALA A 121 -10.16 -14.61 9.61
C ALA A 121 -11.02 -15.81 9.17
N LEU A 122 -11.24 -16.00 7.86
CA LEU A 122 -12.01 -17.14 7.32
C LEU A 122 -11.29 -18.48 7.45
N ALA A 123 -9.96 -18.49 7.61
CA ALA A 123 -9.23 -19.73 7.84
C ALA A 123 -9.60 -20.41 9.18
N ALA A 124 -10.07 -19.64 10.16
CA ALA A 124 -10.42 -20.10 11.49
C ALA A 124 -11.83 -20.72 11.62
N VAL A 125 -12.67 -20.65 10.58
CA VAL A 125 -14.07 -21.15 10.62
C VAL A 125 -14.34 -22.17 9.51
N SER A 126 -15.40 -22.98 9.69
CA SER A 126 -15.84 -23.98 8.69
C SER A 126 -16.74 -23.37 7.61
N ASP A 127 -16.87 -24.05 6.47
CA ASP A 127 -17.80 -23.66 5.42
C ASP A 127 -19.24 -23.60 5.96
N GLY A 128 -19.98 -22.56 5.62
CA GLY A 128 -21.33 -22.29 6.11
C GLY A 128 -21.40 -21.53 7.44
N GLU A 129 -20.28 -21.15 8.02
CA GLU A 129 -20.21 -20.44 9.31
C GLU A 129 -19.81 -18.98 9.14
N PHE A 130 -20.09 -18.17 10.19
CA PHE A 130 -19.62 -16.81 10.33
C PHE A 130 -18.43 -16.74 11.29
N THR A 131 -17.51 -15.82 11.02
CA THR A 131 -16.44 -15.47 11.95
C THR A 131 -16.98 -14.69 13.15
N GLU A 132 -16.17 -14.54 14.18
CA GLU A 132 -16.34 -13.45 15.13
C GLU A 132 -16.18 -12.08 14.43
N ARG A 133 -16.58 -11.01 15.13
CA ARG A 133 -16.45 -9.65 14.60
C ARG A 133 -14.99 -9.26 14.43
N GLN A 134 -14.63 -8.84 13.24
CA GLN A 134 -13.26 -8.46 12.86
C GLN A 134 -13.09 -6.94 13.00
N TRP A 135 -12.34 -6.52 14.01
CA TRP A 135 -12.12 -5.10 14.27
C TRP A 135 -11.45 -4.38 13.09
N ALA A 136 -10.43 -4.99 12.48
CA ALA A 136 -9.72 -4.43 11.32
C ALA A 136 -10.61 -4.29 10.06
N LEU A 137 -11.78 -4.93 10.03
CA LEU A 137 -12.74 -4.93 8.94
C LEU A 137 -14.05 -4.26 9.34
N ASP A 138 -13.98 -3.07 9.91
CA ASP A 138 -15.15 -2.27 10.32
C ASP A 138 -16.07 -3.01 11.31
N ASN A 139 -15.49 -3.88 12.13
CA ASN A 139 -16.20 -4.67 13.15
C ASN A 139 -17.32 -5.58 12.61
N ARG A 140 -17.19 -6.07 11.36
CA ARG A 140 -18.16 -6.97 10.72
C ARG A 140 -17.78 -8.44 10.89
N GLN A 141 -18.79 -9.31 10.78
CA GLN A 141 -18.61 -10.75 10.66
C GLN A 141 -18.47 -11.14 9.19
N LEU A 142 -17.66 -12.15 8.90
CA LEU A 142 -17.47 -12.68 7.56
C LEU A 142 -18.15 -14.05 7.44
N TYR A 143 -18.76 -14.32 6.30
CA TYR A 143 -19.37 -15.60 6.00
C TYR A 143 -18.48 -16.43 5.08
N LYS A 144 -18.18 -17.67 5.51
CA LYS A 144 -17.44 -18.64 4.70
C LYS A 144 -18.40 -19.46 3.85
N HIS A 145 -18.59 -19.07 2.60
CA HIS A 145 -19.62 -19.64 1.70
C HIS A 145 -19.28 -21.02 1.09
N GLY A 146 -18.04 -21.51 1.21
CA GLY A 146 -17.63 -22.83 0.74
C GLY A 146 -17.58 -23.02 -0.79
N HIS A 147 -17.95 -22.03 -1.61
CA HIS A 147 -17.81 -22.11 -3.07
C HIS A 147 -16.34 -22.01 -3.48
N LYS A 148 -15.94 -22.87 -4.42
CA LYS A 148 -14.60 -22.89 -5.02
C LYS A 148 -14.65 -22.39 -6.46
#